data_16007f210de1a817ef3e04d95e5e6457
#
_entry.id   16007f210de1a817ef3e04d95e5e6457
#
_cell.length_a   1.000
_cell.length_b   1.000
_cell.length_c   1.000
_cell.angle_alpha   90.00
_cell.angle_beta   90.00
_cell.angle_gamma   90.00
#
_symmetry.space_group_name_H-M   'P 1'
#
loop_
_entity.id
_entity.type
_entity.pdbx_description
1 polymer ?
#
loop_
_entity_poly.entity_id
_entity_poly.type
_entity_poly.pdbx_seq_one_letter_code
_entity_poly.pdbx_strand_id
1 'polypeptide(L)'
;MLRRGIFFSHRDLNLILDNFEKGEKFFLYTGRGPSGNTHIGHLVPWVFAKWLQEKFDVNIYFQLTDDEKFYTKSDLTLEDTNNFALENALDFIALGFNPEKTKIIINTQNIKKLYPIAAEVAKKINFSNTKAVFGFTNDTNVGMIFYTSLQSAPCFIEDLPVLIPLGVDQDPHFRITRDVAPKINKPKPALIHNIMIPSLTGPGGKMSASDQKSTIYTTDSPEEVKKKINKFGFSGGQVDIEKHRELGGNPDIDVSFQYLRIFFEPDDEKLKKIYDDYKSGKM
;
A
#
# COMPACT_ATOMS: atom_id res chain seq x y z
N MET A 1 -13.77 -3.37 -4.52
CA MET A 1 -12.99 -2.18 -4.11
C MET A 1 -13.29 -0.94 -4.97
N LEU A 2 -13.23 -1.00 -6.32
CA LEU A 2 -13.53 0.16 -7.20
C LEU A 2 -14.94 0.73 -6.99
N ARG A 3 -15.99 -0.10 -7.05
CA ARG A 3 -17.39 0.34 -6.86
C ARG A 3 -17.66 1.05 -5.53
N ARG A 4 -16.86 0.74 -4.50
CA ARG A 4 -16.99 1.30 -3.14
C ARG A 4 -16.08 2.52 -2.92
N GLY A 5 -15.39 3.02 -3.95
CA GLY A 5 -14.51 4.16 -3.85
C GLY A 5 -13.25 3.92 -2.99
N ILE A 6 -12.86 2.65 -2.77
CA ILE A 6 -11.62 2.33 -2.05
C ILE A 6 -10.41 2.78 -2.88
N PHE A 7 -10.46 2.56 -4.19
CA PHE A 7 -9.58 3.20 -5.16
C PHE A 7 -10.37 4.33 -5.80
N PHE A 8 -9.93 5.57 -5.64
CA PHE A 8 -10.75 6.76 -5.87
C PHE A 8 -10.15 7.76 -6.87
N SER A 9 -8.86 7.66 -7.17
CA SER A 9 -8.20 8.54 -8.13
C SER A 9 -7.06 7.83 -8.84
N HIS A 10 -6.61 8.38 -9.97
CA HIS A 10 -5.52 7.78 -10.74
C HIS A 10 -4.70 8.83 -11.49
N ARG A 11 -3.53 8.42 -11.99
CA ARG A 11 -2.75 9.11 -13.01
C ARG A 11 -2.53 8.14 -14.18
N ASP A 12 -2.99 8.54 -15.36
CA ASP A 12 -2.79 7.84 -16.64
C ASP A 12 -3.28 6.37 -16.67
N LEU A 13 -4.19 5.94 -15.76
CA LEU A 13 -4.80 4.60 -15.83
C LEU A 13 -5.54 4.39 -17.16
N ASN A 14 -6.21 5.42 -17.66
CA ASN A 14 -6.89 5.39 -18.95
C ASN A 14 -5.93 4.99 -20.08
N LEU A 15 -4.69 5.52 -20.10
CA LEU A 15 -3.70 5.16 -21.11
C LEU A 15 -3.28 3.69 -21.04
N ILE A 16 -3.16 3.13 -19.83
CA ILE A 16 -2.89 1.70 -19.64
C ILE A 16 -4.02 0.86 -20.23
N LEU A 17 -5.28 1.20 -19.93
CA LEU A 17 -6.45 0.45 -20.38
C LEU A 17 -6.65 0.58 -21.89
N ASP A 18 -6.55 1.79 -22.46
CA ASP A 18 -6.66 2.05 -23.88
C ASP A 18 -5.58 1.30 -24.72
N ASN A 19 -4.38 1.19 -24.16
CA ASN A 19 -3.28 0.45 -24.78
C ASN A 19 -3.50 -1.07 -24.65
N PHE A 20 -3.97 -1.54 -23.50
CA PHE A 20 -4.28 -2.95 -23.30
C PHE A 20 -5.39 -3.43 -24.25
N GLU A 21 -6.43 -2.62 -24.50
CA GLU A 21 -7.48 -2.93 -25.48
C GLU A 21 -6.94 -3.05 -26.92
N LYS A 22 -5.82 -2.40 -27.22
CA LYS A 22 -5.09 -2.53 -28.50
C LYS A 22 -4.12 -3.72 -28.53
N GLY A 23 -4.06 -4.52 -27.46
CA GLY A 23 -3.19 -5.68 -27.35
C GLY A 23 -1.79 -5.37 -26.81
N GLU A 24 -1.52 -4.15 -26.36
CA GLU A 24 -0.26 -3.80 -25.71
C GLU A 24 -0.22 -4.36 -24.28
N LYS A 25 0.98 -4.75 -23.83
CA LYS A 25 1.19 -5.28 -22.47
C LYS A 25 1.59 -4.18 -21.51
N PHE A 26 1.32 -4.42 -20.23
CA PHE A 26 1.84 -3.65 -19.12
C PHE A 26 2.24 -4.60 -17.97
N PHE A 27 2.88 -4.09 -16.96
CA PHE A 27 3.16 -4.86 -15.73
C PHE A 27 2.73 -4.08 -14.48
N LEU A 28 2.69 -4.79 -13.36
CA LEU A 28 2.34 -4.22 -12.06
C LEU A 28 3.60 -4.05 -11.21
N TYR A 29 3.58 -3.02 -10.39
CA TYR A 29 4.55 -2.82 -9.34
C TYR A 29 3.86 -2.42 -8.05
N THR A 30 4.30 -2.97 -6.96
CA THR A 30 3.94 -2.56 -5.60
C THR A 30 5.10 -2.87 -4.67
N GLY A 31 5.02 -2.45 -3.42
CA GLY A 31 6.13 -2.72 -2.50
C GLY A 31 5.84 -2.30 -1.08
N ARG A 32 6.84 -2.49 -0.24
CA ARG A 32 6.81 -2.12 1.17
C ARG A 32 8.21 -1.86 1.71
N GLY A 33 8.32 -0.88 2.62
CA GLY A 33 9.45 -0.76 3.53
C GLY A 33 9.28 -1.75 4.70
N PRO A 34 10.12 -2.80 4.81
CA PRO A 34 10.00 -3.82 5.85
C PRO A 34 10.39 -3.24 7.22
N SER A 35 9.43 -3.01 8.09
CA SER A 35 9.65 -2.36 9.41
C SER A 35 9.01 -3.12 10.57
N GLY A 36 8.78 -4.41 10.42
CA GLY A 36 8.08 -5.28 11.35
C GLY A 36 6.88 -5.96 10.71
N ASN A 37 5.91 -6.38 11.53
CA ASN A 37 4.76 -7.17 11.08
C ASN A 37 3.90 -6.43 10.05
N THR A 38 3.39 -7.17 9.08
CA THR A 38 2.39 -6.69 8.14
C THR A 38 1.05 -6.49 8.84
N HIS A 39 0.37 -5.41 8.56
CA HIS A 39 -0.99 -5.19 9.05
C HIS A 39 -1.98 -5.05 7.89
N ILE A 40 -3.28 -5.20 8.19
CA ILE A 40 -4.33 -5.22 7.17
C ILE A 40 -4.34 -3.97 6.28
N GLY A 41 -3.84 -2.83 6.75
CA GLY A 41 -3.69 -1.62 5.93
C GLY A 41 -2.79 -1.79 4.71
N HIS A 42 -1.75 -2.62 4.82
CA HIS A 42 -0.87 -2.92 3.68
C HIS A 42 -1.54 -3.82 2.63
N LEU A 43 -2.56 -4.58 3.05
CA LEU A 43 -3.23 -5.53 2.15
C LEU A 43 -4.09 -4.86 1.08
N VAL A 44 -4.51 -3.60 1.27
CA VAL A 44 -5.41 -2.91 0.32
C VAL A 44 -4.82 -2.87 -1.09
N PRO A 45 -3.64 -2.26 -1.31
CA PRO A 45 -3.03 -2.24 -2.63
C PRO A 45 -2.63 -3.65 -3.10
N TRP A 46 -2.26 -4.58 -2.20
CA TRP A 46 -1.81 -5.91 -2.58
C TRP A 46 -2.97 -6.79 -3.07
N VAL A 47 -4.09 -6.82 -2.35
CA VAL A 47 -5.29 -7.57 -2.78
C VAL A 47 -5.81 -7.05 -4.12
N PHE A 48 -5.76 -5.74 -4.32
CA PHE A 48 -6.14 -5.15 -5.59
C PHE A 48 -5.13 -5.46 -6.71
N ALA A 49 -3.83 -5.44 -6.42
CA ALA A 49 -2.78 -5.84 -7.35
C ALA A 49 -2.92 -7.31 -7.77
N LYS A 50 -3.28 -8.20 -6.82
CA LYS A 50 -3.59 -9.61 -7.14
C LYS A 50 -4.75 -9.72 -8.11
N TRP A 51 -5.85 -9.02 -7.84
CA TRP A 51 -7.00 -9.01 -8.74
C TRP A 51 -6.62 -8.47 -10.14
N LEU A 52 -5.80 -7.42 -10.23
CA LEU A 52 -5.30 -6.90 -11.50
C LEU A 52 -4.42 -7.94 -12.23
N GLN A 53 -3.52 -8.63 -11.51
CA GLN A 53 -2.69 -9.69 -12.08
C GLN A 53 -3.56 -10.80 -12.70
N GLU A 54 -4.57 -11.27 -11.99
CA GLU A 54 -5.49 -12.31 -12.45
C GLU A 54 -6.35 -11.82 -13.62
N LYS A 55 -6.85 -10.58 -13.55
CA LYS A 55 -7.75 -10.04 -14.58
C LYS A 55 -7.06 -9.77 -15.91
N PHE A 56 -5.82 -9.27 -15.88
CA PHE A 56 -5.07 -8.84 -17.05
C PHE A 56 -3.95 -9.82 -17.44
N ASP A 57 -3.73 -10.85 -16.65
CA ASP A 57 -2.70 -11.87 -16.85
C ASP A 57 -1.28 -11.29 -17.02
N VAL A 58 -0.90 -10.34 -16.16
CA VAL A 58 0.34 -9.54 -16.24
C VAL A 58 1.36 -9.88 -15.18
N ASN A 59 2.63 -9.54 -15.42
CA ASN A 59 3.69 -9.66 -14.43
C ASN A 59 3.50 -8.66 -13.28
N ILE A 60 3.99 -9.03 -12.10
CA ILE A 60 4.08 -8.12 -10.95
C ILE A 60 5.46 -8.19 -10.31
N TYR A 61 5.98 -7.02 -9.95
CA TYR A 61 7.18 -6.85 -9.13
C TYR A 61 6.76 -6.34 -7.75
N PHE A 62 7.18 -7.07 -6.71
CA PHE A 62 6.99 -6.70 -5.31
C PHE A 62 8.32 -6.31 -4.70
N GLN A 63 8.51 -5.02 -4.41
CA GLN A 63 9.75 -4.50 -3.85
C GLN A 63 9.69 -4.43 -2.33
N LEU A 64 10.72 -4.94 -1.69
CA LEU A 64 10.99 -4.82 -0.26
C LEU A 64 12.25 -3.97 -0.08
N THR A 65 12.06 -2.76 0.47
CA THR A 65 13.10 -1.74 0.59
C THR A 65 13.81 -1.86 1.94
N ASP A 66 14.56 -2.95 2.12
CA ASP A 66 15.32 -3.26 3.34
C ASP A 66 16.37 -2.20 3.63
N ASP A 67 17.01 -1.64 2.61
CA ASP A 67 17.96 -0.53 2.69
C ASP A 67 17.33 0.76 3.22
N GLU A 68 16.10 1.11 2.82
CA GLU A 68 15.38 2.29 3.32
C GLU A 68 15.21 2.23 4.84
N LYS A 69 14.83 1.07 5.37
CA LYS A 69 14.63 0.90 6.80
C LYS A 69 15.95 0.95 7.58
N PHE A 70 17.01 0.39 7.02
CA PHE A 70 18.35 0.54 7.57
C PHE A 70 18.79 2.01 7.64
N TYR A 71 18.54 2.81 6.58
CA TYR A 71 18.92 4.22 6.58
C TYR A 71 18.08 5.09 7.53
N THR A 72 16.85 4.71 7.82
CA THR A 72 15.91 5.52 8.62
C THR A 72 15.84 5.11 10.08
N LYS A 73 16.30 3.92 10.46
CA LYS A 73 16.23 3.34 11.79
C LYS A 73 17.62 3.07 12.33
N SER A 74 18.11 3.93 13.24
CA SER A 74 19.47 3.86 13.79
C SER A 74 19.75 2.62 14.64
N ASP A 75 18.70 1.94 15.09
CA ASP A 75 18.73 0.74 15.92
C ASP A 75 18.68 -0.56 15.14
N LEU A 76 18.52 -0.51 13.82
CA LEU A 76 18.44 -1.69 12.96
C LEU A 76 19.73 -1.91 12.16
N THR A 77 20.15 -3.15 12.08
CA THR A 77 21.21 -3.62 11.16
C THR A 77 20.65 -3.97 9.78
N LEU A 78 21.49 -4.14 8.77
CA LEU A 78 21.07 -4.68 7.47
C LEU A 78 20.54 -6.11 7.58
N GLU A 79 21.04 -6.90 8.52
CA GLU A 79 20.53 -8.25 8.79
C GLU A 79 19.10 -8.21 9.33
N ASP A 80 18.83 -7.32 10.29
CA ASP A 80 17.48 -7.14 10.84
C ASP A 80 16.47 -6.74 9.75
N THR A 81 16.81 -5.75 8.93
CA THR A 81 15.91 -5.26 7.87
C THR A 81 15.72 -6.30 6.76
N ASN A 82 16.72 -7.11 6.48
CA ASN A 82 16.63 -8.23 5.55
C ASN A 82 15.72 -9.36 6.10
N ASN A 83 15.84 -9.68 7.38
CA ASN A 83 14.95 -10.64 8.04
C ASN A 83 13.49 -10.16 8.01
N PHE A 84 13.22 -8.87 8.29
CA PHE A 84 11.89 -8.32 8.12
C PHE A 84 11.40 -8.37 6.66
N ALA A 85 12.29 -8.19 5.69
CA ALA A 85 11.93 -8.32 4.29
C ALA A 85 11.49 -9.74 3.94
N LEU A 86 12.20 -10.77 4.44
CA LEU A 86 11.82 -12.17 4.24
C LEU A 86 10.47 -12.50 4.87
N GLU A 87 10.22 -12.06 6.12
CA GLU A 87 8.93 -12.24 6.79
C GLU A 87 7.79 -11.56 6.02
N ASN A 88 8.01 -10.33 5.56
CA ASN A 88 6.98 -9.61 4.78
C ASN A 88 6.77 -10.21 3.38
N ALA A 89 7.77 -10.88 2.81
CA ALA A 89 7.61 -11.63 1.58
C ALA A 89 6.64 -12.82 1.76
N LEU A 90 6.66 -13.49 2.93
CA LEU A 90 5.73 -14.57 3.24
C LEU A 90 4.28 -14.08 3.27
N ASP A 91 4.01 -12.91 3.86
CA ASP A 91 2.68 -12.30 3.85
C ASP A 91 2.18 -12.05 2.42
N PHE A 92 3.06 -11.56 1.54
CA PHE A 92 2.72 -11.32 0.15
C PHE A 92 2.46 -12.62 -0.61
N ILE A 93 3.30 -13.65 -0.41
CA ILE A 93 3.15 -14.99 -0.99
C ILE A 93 1.82 -15.61 -0.55
N ALA A 94 1.45 -15.48 0.73
CA ALA A 94 0.22 -16.03 1.30
C ALA A 94 -1.06 -15.48 0.66
N LEU A 95 -0.99 -14.32 0.00
CA LEU A 95 -2.13 -13.79 -0.78
C LEU A 95 -2.42 -14.61 -2.04
N GLY A 96 -1.51 -15.50 -2.47
CA GLY A 96 -1.72 -16.43 -3.58
C GLY A 96 -1.60 -15.78 -4.96
N PHE A 97 -0.63 -14.91 -5.17
CA PHE A 97 -0.23 -14.43 -6.48
C PHE A 97 0.28 -15.57 -7.37
N ASN A 98 0.14 -15.44 -8.69
CA ASN A 98 0.72 -16.40 -9.63
C ASN A 98 2.26 -16.38 -9.54
N PRO A 99 2.93 -17.47 -9.10
CA PRO A 99 4.38 -17.47 -8.90
C PRO A 99 5.18 -17.32 -10.19
N GLU A 100 4.65 -17.77 -11.34
CA GLU A 100 5.32 -17.64 -12.64
C GLU A 100 5.39 -16.17 -13.11
N LYS A 101 4.44 -15.34 -12.67
CA LYS A 101 4.31 -13.94 -13.06
C LYS A 101 4.65 -12.96 -11.92
N THR A 102 5.16 -13.47 -10.80
CA THR A 102 5.48 -12.66 -9.62
C THR A 102 6.96 -12.69 -9.33
N LYS A 103 7.56 -11.52 -9.15
CA LYS A 103 8.97 -11.38 -8.75
C LYS A 103 9.06 -10.52 -7.50
N ILE A 104 9.58 -11.13 -6.44
CA ILE A 104 9.91 -10.43 -5.19
C ILE A 104 11.33 -9.88 -5.31
N ILE A 105 11.50 -8.61 -5.01
CA ILE A 105 12.76 -7.87 -5.07
C ILE A 105 13.07 -7.38 -3.67
N ILE A 106 14.12 -7.89 -3.06
CA ILE A 106 14.74 -7.32 -1.85
C ILE A 106 15.91 -6.45 -2.33
N ASN A 107 15.90 -5.15 -2.02
CA ASN A 107 16.82 -4.19 -2.63
C ASN A 107 18.28 -4.61 -2.51
N THR A 108 18.76 -4.95 -1.32
CA THR A 108 20.17 -5.33 -1.11
C THR A 108 20.56 -6.60 -1.85
N GLN A 109 19.65 -7.58 -1.95
CA GLN A 109 19.89 -8.85 -2.64
C GLN A 109 19.80 -8.70 -4.17
N ASN A 110 19.03 -7.75 -4.66
CA ASN A 110 18.78 -7.52 -6.09
C ASN A 110 19.51 -6.28 -6.63
N ILE A 111 20.45 -5.73 -5.87
CA ILE A 111 21.11 -4.46 -6.18
C ILE A 111 21.79 -4.48 -7.56
N LYS A 112 22.33 -5.61 -7.99
CA LYS A 112 22.97 -5.76 -9.31
C LYS A 112 22.00 -5.41 -10.46
N LYS A 113 20.73 -5.73 -10.30
CA LYS A 113 19.68 -5.43 -11.30
C LYS A 113 19.15 -4.00 -11.15
N LEU A 114 19.01 -3.53 -9.91
CA LEU A 114 18.40 -2.23 -9.63
C LEU A 114 19.39 -1.07 -9.82
N TYR A 115 20.65 -1.25 -9.47
CA TYR A 115 21.64 -0.17 -9.44
C TYR A 115 21.82 0.55 -10.78
N PRO A 116 21.98 -0.12 -11.92
CA PRO A 116 22.13 0.57 -13.20
C PRO A 116 20.95 1.51 -13.50
N ILE A 117 19.72 1.04 -13.26
CA ILE A 117 18.50 1.82 -13.46
C ILE A 117 18.42 2.99 -12.46
N ALA A 118 18.71 2.72 -11.20
CA ALA A 118 18.73 3.74 -10.16
C ALA A 118 19.78 4.84 -10.45
N ALA A 119 20.94 4.49 -10.99
CA ALA A 119 21.96 5.45 -11.38
C ALA A 119 21.52 6.35 -12.54
N GLU A 120 20.81 5.80 -13.53
CA GLU A 120 20.20 6.60 -14.61
C GLU A 120 19.14 7.57 -14.07
N VAL A 121 18.28 7.10 -13.16
CA VAL A 121 17.27 7.92 -12.48
C VAL A 121 17.95 9.02 -11.66
N ALA A 122 18.94 8.66 -10.81
CA ALA A 122 19.66 9.59 -9.95
C ALA A 122 20.33 10.73 -10.74
N LYS A 123 20.88 10.43 -11.92
CA LYS A 123 21.48 11.45 -12.82
C LYS A 123 20.46 12.52 -13.27
N LYS A 124 19.16 12.24 -13.21
CA LYS A 124 18.08 13.14 -13.71
C LYS A 124 17.30 13.83 -12.59
N ILE A 125 17.61 13.52 -11.32
CA ILE A 125 17.01 14.13 -10.12
C ILE A 125 18.06 15.01 -9.46
N ASN A 126 17.66 16.15 -8.92
CA ASN A 126 18.53 16.98 -8.09
C ASN A 126 18.08 16.96 -6.62
N PHE A 127 19.00 17.32 -5.73
CA PHE A 127 18.74 17.30 -4.29
C PHE A 127 17.57 18.20 -3.87
N SER A 128 17.42 19.37 -4.50
CA SER A 128 16.32 20.29 -4.17
C SER A 128 14.94 19.66 -4.42
N ASN A 129 14.79 18.91 -5.52
CA ASN A 129 13.54 18.22 -5.84
C ASN A 129 13.26 17.09 -4.85
N THR A 130 14.28 16.26 -4.52
CA THR A 130 14.11 15.19 -3.54
C THR A 130 13.85 15.74 -2.14
N LYS A 131 14.56 16.78 -1.74
CA LYS A 131 14.33 17.48 -0.46
C LYS A 131 12.89 17.97 -0.31
N ALA A 132 12.35 18.60 -1.35
CA ALA A 132 10.99 19.16 -1.31
C ALA A 132 9.91 18.06 -1.24
N VAL A 133 10.11 16.92 -1.92
CA VAL A 133 9.11 15.85 -2.01
C VAL A 133 9.18 14.89 -0.84
N PHE A 134 10.39 14.53 -0.41
CA PHE A 134 10.58 13.55 0.68
C PHE A 134 10.72 14.19 2.06
N GLY A 135 10.73 15.52 2.15
CA GLY A 135 10.88 16.24 3.40
C GLY A 135 12.30 16.16 3.99
N PHE A 136 13.33 15.97 3.14
CA PHE A 136 14.71 15.85 3.60
C PHE A 136 15.21 17.15 4.22
N THR A 137 16.10 17.02 5.18
CA THR A 137 16.82 18.11 5.82
C THR A 137 18.30 18.08 5.41
N ASN A 138 19.09 19.02 5.92
CA ASN A 138 20.53 18.98 5.68
C ASN A 138 21.23 17.82 6.42
N ASP A 139 20.58 17.24 7.44
CA ASP A 139 21.07 16.10 8.23
C ASP A 139 20.64 14.75 7.63
N THR A 140 19.91 14.75 6.51
CA THR A 140 19.50 13.50 5.85
C THR A 140 20.73 12.78 5.29
N ASN A 141 20.92 11.52 5.66
CA ASN A 141 22.06 10.75 5.21
C ASN A 141 22.03 10.49 3.69
N VAL A 142 23.20 10.28 3.10
CA VAL A 142 23.37 10.07 1.65
C VAL A 142 22.64 8.82 1.14
N GLY A 143 22.53 7.79 1.98
CA GLY A 143 21.79 6.57 1.67
C GLY A 143 20.34 6.86 1.36
N MET A 144 19.65 7.64 2.21
CA MET A 144 18.26 8.06 1.98
C MET A 144 18.09 8.92 0.73
N ILE A 145 19.06 9.78 0.43
CA ILE A 145 19.01 10.61 -0.78
C ILE A 145 19.06 9.71 -2.03
N PHE A 146 19.97 8.74 -2.07
CA PHE A 146 20.09 7.81 -3.20
C PHE A 146 18.92 6.81 -3.28
N TYR A 147 18.36 6.40 -2.12
CA TYR A 147 17.22 5.50 -2.03
C TYR A 147 16.03 5.95 -2.89
N THR A 148 15.79 7.25 -3.04
CA THR A 148 14.69 7.78 -3.88
C THR A 148 14.77 7.26 -5.32
N SER A 149 15.99 7.05 -5.82
CA SER A 149 16.24 6.49 -7.14
C SER A 149 16.09 4.97 -7.17
N LEU A 150 16.45 4.28 -6.09
CA LEU A 150 16.24 2.83 -5.95
C LEU A 150 14.75 2.49 -5.87
N GLN A 151 13.93 3.30 -5.18
CA GLN A 151 12.48 3.15 -5.15
C GLN A 151 11.85 3.29 -6.54
N SER A 152 12.42 4.14 -7.38
CA SER A 152 11.94 4.36 -8.74
C SER A 152 12.35 3.24 -9.71
N ALA A 153 13.45 2.54 -9.44
CA ALA A 153 14.07 1.60 -10.38
C ALA A 153 13.14 0.47 -10.86
N PRO A 154 12.30 -0.16 -10.00
CA PRO A 154 11.38 -1.19 -10.46
C PRO A 154 10.39 -0.74 -11.53
N CYS A 155 10.08 0.54 -11.60
CA CYS A 155 9.19 1.10 -12.63
C CYS A 155 9.75 0.96 -14.06
N PHE A 156 11.05 0.71 -14.19
CA PHE A 156 11.78 0.70 -15.46
C PHE A 156 12.52 -0.63 -15.71
N ILE A 157 12.18 -1.68 -14.97
CA ILE A 157 12.79 -3.02 -15.13
C ILE A 157 12.42 -3.65 -16.47
N GLU A 158 11.20 -3.42 -16.95
CA GLU A 158 10.74 -3.85 -18.27
C GLU A 158 10.57 -2.63 -19.19
N ASP A 159 10.69 -2.85 -20.49
CA ASP A 159 10.39 -1.81 -21.51
C ASP A 159 8.89 -1.74 -21.82
N LEU A 160 8.07 -1.79 -20.76
CA LEU A 160 6.63 -1.78 -20.80
C LEU A 160 6.09 -0.70 -19.86
N PRO A 161 4.89 -0.17 -20.11
CA PRO A 161 4.18 0.65 -19.14
C PRO A 161 3.94 -0.12 -17.83
N VAL A 162 3.99 0.60 -16.70
CA VAL A 162 3.73 0.04 -15.37
C VAL A 162 2.50 0.68 -14.73
N LEU A 163 1.67 -0.12 -14.07
CA LEU A 163 0.58 0.35 -13.21
C LEU A 163 0.89 0.05 -11.76
N ILE A 164 0.77 1.06 -10.91
CA ILE A 164 1.13 1.00 -9.48
C ILE A 164 -0.11 1.27 -8.63
N PRO A 165 -0.73 0.24 -8.01
CA PRO A 165 -1.68 0.44 -6.92
C PRO A 165 -0.94 0.86 -5.65
N LEU A 166 -1.35 1.98 -5.05
CA LEU A 166 -0.64 2.57 -3.90
C LEU A 166 -1.58 3.39 -2.99
N GLY A 167 -1.19 3.55 -1.73
CA GLY A 167 -1.80 4.55 -0.85
C GLY A 167 -1.55 5.97 -1.38
N VAL A 168 -2.54 6.84 -1.25
CA VAL A 168 -2.47 8.21 -1.77
C VAL A 168 -1.28 9.01 -1.20
N ASP A 169 -0.81 8.67 0.00
CA ASP A 169 0.35 9.26 0.65
C ASP A 169 1.68 9.02 -0.11
N GLN A 170 1.71 8.00 -0.99
CA GLN A 170 2.89 7.68 -1.81
C GLN A 170 2.92 8.44 -3.15
N ASP A 171 1.84 9.14 -3.54
CA ASP A 171 1.76 9.87 -4.80
C ASP A 171 2.92 10.87 -5.03
N PRO A 172 3.35 11.68 -4.04
CA PRO A 172 4.46 12.61 -4.24
C PRO A 172 5.75 11.94 -4.69
N HIS A 173 6.06 10.77 -4.14
CA HIS A 173 7.27 10.02 -4.48
C HIS A 173 7.26 9.55 -5.93
N PHE A 174 6.14 8.98 -6.38
CA PHE A 174 6.00 8.53 -7.76
C PHE A 174 5.83 9.66 -8.77
N ARG A 175 5.46 10.88 -8.34
CA ARG A 175 5.51 12.05 -9.22
C ARG A 175 6.93 12.35 -9.70
N ILE A 176 7.94 12.28 -8.82
CA ILE A 176 9.36 12.41 -9.25
C ILE A 176 9.71 11.33 -10.27
N THR A 177 9.34 10.07 -10.00
CA THR A 177 9.57 8.97 -10.96
C THR A 177 8.95 9.27 -12.32
N ARG A 178 7.72 9.79 -12.34
CA ARG A 178 7.02 10.19 -13.57
C ARG A 178 7.69 11.35 -14.31
N ASP A 179 8.27 12.30 -13.57
CA ASP A 179 8.99 13.46 -14.16
C ASP A 179 10.34 13.04 -14.74
N VAL A 180 10.94 11.97 -14.25
CA VAL A 180 12.20 11.41 -14.75
C VAL A 180 11.98 10.50 -15.95
N ALA A 181 10.90 9.74 -16.01
CA ALA A 181 10.64 8.75 -17.05
C ALA A 181 10.94 9.23 -18.47
N PRO A 182 10.41 10.38 -18.96
CA PRO A 182 10.72 10.87 -20.30
C PRO A 182 12.19 11.27 -20.48
N LYS A 183 12.90 11.64 -19.40
CA LYS A 183 14.32 12.04 -19.46
C LYS A 183 15.28 10.85 -19.63
N ILE A 184 14.76 9.64 -19.41
CA ILE A 184 15.46 8.36 -19.61
C ILE A 184 14.79 7.51 -20.70
N ASN A 185 13.93 8.12 -21.53
CA ASN A 185 13.21 7.50 -22.64
C ASN A 185 12.37 6.29 -22.21
N LYS A 186 11.70 6.37 -21.05
CA LYS A 186 10.79 5.34 -20.53
C LYS A 186 9.35 5.83 -20.40
N PRO A 187 8.36 4.95 -20.46
CA PRO A 187 6.96 5.30 -20.21
C PRO A 187 6.78 5.86 -18.79
N LYS A 188 5.88 6.83 -18.63
CA LYS A 188 5.50 7.32 -17.31
C LYS A 188 4.72 6.25 -16.57
N PRO A 189 5.10 5.91 -15.31
CA PRO A 189 4.30 5.03 -14.48
C PRO A 189 2.87 5.54 -14.30
N ALA A 190 1.87 4.68 -14.51
CA ALA A 190 0.48 4.95 -14.17
C ALA A 190 0.24 4.61 -12.70
N LEU A 191 -0.56 5.41 -12.02
CA LEU A 191 -0.85 5.25 -10.60
C LEU A 191 -2.34 5.07 -10.38
N ILE A 192 -2.72 4.24 -9.40
CA ILE A 192 -4.09 4.20 -8.90
C ILE A 192 -4.08 4.22 -7.37
N HIS A 193 -4.79 5.19 -6.79
CA HIS A 193 -4.69 5.57 -5.39
C HIS A 193 -5.83 4.99 -4.57
N ASN A 194 -5.47 4.31 -3.47
CA ASN A 194 -6.44 3.88 -2.47
C ASN A 194 -6.49 4.84 -1.29
N ILE A 195 -7.65 4.85 -0.61
CA ILE A 195 -7.85 5.51 0.67
C ILE A 195 -6.97 4.87 1.74
N MET A 196 -6.63 5.63 2.76
CA MET A 196 -6.01 5.08 3.98
C MET A 196 -7.08 4.41 4.83
N ILE A 197 -6.78 3.21 5.34
CA ILE A 197 -7.67 2.52 6.28
C ILE A 197 -7.52 3.15 7.67
N PRO A 198 -8.64 3.40 8.38
CA PRO A 198 -8.57 3.90 9.75
C PRO A 198 -7.89 2.87 10.67
N SER A 199 -7.18 3.37 11.67
CA SER A 199 -6.70 2.53 12.77
C SER A 199 -7.87 1.96 13.58
N LEU A 200 -7.62 0.93 14.39
CA LEU A 200 -8.66 0.42 15.32
C LEU A 200 -9.21 1.51 16.24
N THR A 201 -8.38 2.48 16.62
CA THR A 201 -8.74 3.54 17.56
C THR A 201 -9.54 4.70 16.94
N GLY A 202 -9.90 4.58 15.67
CA GLY A 202 -10.82 5.52 15.02
C GLY A 202 -10.24 6.28 13.83
N PRO A 203 -11.05 7.16 13.22
CA PRO A 203 -10.73 7.82 11.94
C PRO A 203 -9.59 8.86 12.04
N GLY A 204 -9.18 9.28 13.23
CA GLY A 204 -8.09 10.24 13.43
C GLY A 204 -6.70 9.62 13.46
N GLY A 205 -6.58 8.29 13.42
CA GLY A 205 -5.33 7.56 13.52
C GLY A 205 -4.95 6.81 12.24
N LYS A 206 -3.64 6.74 11.96
CA LYS A 206 -3.07 5.84 10.93
C LYS A 206 -2.68 4.54 11.62
N MET A 207 -2.95 3.39 10.99
CA MET A 207 -2.36 2.13 11.42
C MET A 207 -0.83 2.23 11.42
N SER A 208 -0.21 1.78 12.49
CA SER A 208 1.25 1.77 12.64
C SER A 208 1.73 0.39 13.03
N ALA A 209 2.76 -0.11 12.35
CA ALA A 209 3.38 -1.39 12.71
C ALA A 209 3.98 -1.41 14.13
N SER A 210 4.22 -0.25 14.74
CA SER A 210 4.75 -0.12 16.11
C SER A 210 3.67 0.01 17.19
N ASP A 211 2.40 0.22 16.83
CA ASP A 211 1.29 0.38 17.80
C ASP A 211 0.34 -0.80 17.73
N GLN A 212 0.52 -1.74 18.67
CA GLN A 212 -0.31 -2.94 18.79
C GLN A 212 -1.79 -2.66 19.09
N LYS A 213 -2.12 -1.51 19.68
CA LYS A 213 -3.49 -1.14 20.02
C LYS A 213 -4.28 -0.62 18.82
N SER A 214 -3.58 0.01 17.89
CA SER A 214 -4.20 0.63 16.71
C SER A 214 -4.30 -0.33 15.52
N THR A 215 -3.76 -1.56 15.61
CA THR A 215 -3.40 -2.35 14.44
C THR A 215 -3.77 -3.82 14.58
N ILE A 216 -4.35 -4.39 13.52
CA ILE A 216 -4.50 -5.84 13.32
C ILE A 216 -3.38 -6.30 12.40
N TYR A 217 -2.56 -7.24 12.87
CA TYR A 217 -1.49 -7.85 12.09
C TYR A 217 -1.98 -9.10 11.34
N THR A 218 -1.32 -9.43 10.25
CA THR A 218 -1.55 -10.67 9.49
C THR A 218 -1.22 -11.92 10.31
N THR A 219 -0.37 -11.78 11.33
CA THR A 219 0.07 -12.84 12.25
C THR A 219 -0.77 -12.94 13.50
N ASP A 220 -1.75 -12.06 13.74
CA ASP A 220 -2.63 -12.15 14.91
C ASP A 220 -3.53 -13.39 14.81
N SER A 221 -3.66 -14.14 15.89
CA SER A 221 -4.63 -15.23 15.99
C SER A 221 -6.08 -14.70 15.97
N PRO A 222 -7.07 -15.53 15.65
CA PRO A 222 -8.49 -15.13 15.71
C PRO A 222 -8.89 -14.57 17.08
N GLU A 223 -8.36 -15.12 18.15
CA GLU A 223 -8.60 -14.69 19.53
C GLU A 223 -8.01 -13.30 19.79
N GLU A 224 -6.80 -13.04 19.29
CA GLU A 224 -6.14 -11.73 19.37
C GLU A 224 -6.90 -10.69 18.58
N VAL A 225 -7.31 -11.00 17.33
CA VAL A 225 -8.13 -10.11 16.51
C VAL A 225 -9.43 -9.75 17.24
N LYS A 226 -10.15 -10.75 17.78
CA LYS A 226 -11.39 -10.53 18.54
C LYS A 226 -11.14 -9.65 19.77
N LYS A 227 -10.07 -9.90 20.51
CA LYS A 227 -9.69 -9.12 21.69
C LYS A 227 -9.34 -7.67 21.31
N LYS A 228 -8.60 -7.46 20.22
CA LYS A 228 -8.23 -6.13 19.75
C LYS A 228 -9.45 -5.33 19.30
N ILE A 229 -10.34 -5.93 18.51
CA ILE A 229 -11.58 -5.29 18.05
C ILE A 229 -12.46 -4.90 19.23
N ASN A 230 -12.72 -5.83 20.16
CA ASN A 230 -13.58 -5.57 21.31
C ASN A 230 -13.02 -4.53 22.28
N LYS A 231 -11.69 -4.44 22.40
CA LYS A 231 -11.04 -3.57 23.39
C LYS A 231 -10.71 -2.19 22.83
N PHE A 232 -10.32 -2.11 21.56
CA PHE A 232 -9.76 -0.90 20.95
C PHE A 232 -10.54 -0.41 19.73
N GLY A 233 -11.47 -1.24 19.20
CA GLY A 233 -12.27 -0.87 18.03
C GLY A 233 -13.15 0.32 18.33
N PHE A 234 -12.87 1.44 17.64
CA PHE A 234 -13.71 2.64 17.73
C PHE A 234 -15.08 2.33 17.12
N SER A 235 -16.12 2.57 17.90
CA SER A 235 -17.52 2.43 17.46
C SER A 235 -18.11 3.78 17.08
N GLY A 236 -18.85 3.80 15.98
CA GLY A 236 -19.72 4.92 15.62
C GLY A 236 -21.06 4.92 16.33
N GLY A 237 -21.27 4.00 17.30
CA GLY A 237 -22.51 3.91 18.09
C GLY A 237 -22.62 4.97 19.18
N GLN A 238 -23.67 4.86 19.99
CA GLN A 238 -23.93 5.73 21.13
C GLN A 238 -23.29 5.15 22.42
N VAL A 239 -23.36 5.93 23.52
CA VAL A 239 -22.74 5.58 24.82
C VAL A 239 -23.38 4.33 25.42
N ASP A 240 -24.64 4.07 25.14
CA ASP A 240 -25.38 2.90 25.58
C ASP A 240 -26.34 2.37 24.51
N ILE A 241 -26.88 1.18 24.73
CA ILE A 241 -27.70 0.48 23.77
C ILE A 241 -29.08 1.12 23.58
N GLU A 242 -29.62 1.78 24.62
CA GLU A 242 -30.93 2.45 24.57
C GLU A 242 -30.84 3.68 23.68
N LYS A 243 -29.82 4.52 23.91
CA LYS A 243 -29.54 5.67 23.05
C LYS A 243 -29.19 5.26 21.62
N HIS A 244 -28.46 4.15 21.45
CA HIS A 244 -28.18 3.66 20.10
C HIS A 244 -29.46 3.25 19.36
N ARG A 245 -30.40 2.59 20.03
CA ARG A 245 -31.68 2.24 19.43
C ARG A 245 -32.55 3.45 19.10
N GLU A 246 -32.46 4.51 19.90
CA GLU A 246 -33.20 5.75 19.70
C GLU A 246 -32.60 6.62 18.60
N LEU A 247 -31.30 6.85 18.63
CA LEU A 247 -30.59 7.84 17.81
C LEU A 247 -29.85 7.22 16.61
N GLY A 248 -29.62 5.91 16.62
CA GLY A 248 -28.80 5.21 15.65
C GLY A 248 -27.31 5.48 15.84
N GLY A 249 -26.50 4.86 15.00
CA GLY A 249 -25.03 5.03 14.94
C GLY A 249 -24.57 5.70 13.66
N ASN A 250 -23.28 6.00 13.61
CA ASN A 250 -22.62 6.50 12.40
C ASN A 250 -21.67 5.43 11.83
N PRO A 251 -22.11 4.65 10.81
CA PRO A 251 -21.28 3.62 10.21
C PRO A 251 -20.06 4.19 9.44
N ASP A 252 -20.10 5.46 9.03
CA ASP A 252 -19.00 6.06 8.26
C ASP A 252 -17.73 6.24 9.09
N ILE A 253 -17.85 6.31 10.41
CA ILE A 253 -16.74 6.40 11.36
C ILE A 253 -16.53 5.11 12.17
N ASP A 254 -17.45 4.14 12.07
CA ASP A 254 -17.33 2.84 12.74
C ASP A 254 -16.24 1.99 12.06
N VAL A 255 -15.21 1.64 12.81
CA VAL A 255 -14.05 0.94 12.25
C VAL A 255 -14.40 -0.47 11.79
N SER A 256 -15.26 -1.18 12.53
CA SER A 256 -15.68 -2.54 12.16
C SER A 256 -16.46 -2.51 10.85
N PHE A 257 -17.35 -1.54 10.67
CA PHE A 257 -18.07 -1.35 9.41
C PHE A 257 -17.12 -1.00 8.26
N GLN A 258 -16.13 -0.12 8.48
CA GLN A 258 -15.14 0.21 7.46
C GLN A 258 -14.33 -1.02 7.01
N TYR A 259 -13.97 -1.91 7.94
CA TYR A 259 -13.27 -3.15 7.59
C TYR A 259 -14.15 -4.12 6.80
N LEU A 260 -15.44 -4.25 7.16
CA LEU A 260 -16.41 -5.01 6.35
C LEU A 260 -16.50 -4.45 4.94
N ARG A 261 -16.63 -3.12 4.82
CA ARG A 261 -16.74 -2.41 3.53
C ARG A 261 -15.51 -2.63 2.65
N ILE A 262 -14.33 -2.67 3.23
CA ILE A 262 -13.08 -2.73 2.47
C ILE A 262 -12.73 -4.17 2.09
N PHE A 263 -12.84 -5.13 3.03
CA PHE A 263 -12.27 -6.46 2.87
C PHE A 263 -13.27 -7.60 2.98
N PHE A 264 -14.19 -7.55 3.97
CA PHE A 264 -14.78 -8.78 4.47
C PHE A 264 -16.21 -9.02 4.04
N GLU A 265 -16.94 -8.00 3.57
CA GLU A 265 -18.30 -8.21 3.04
C GLU A 265 -18.31 -7.95 1.52
N PRO A 266 -18.32 -9.00 0.68
CA PRO A 266 -18.33 -8.85 -0.78
C PRO A 266 -19.69 -8.43 -1.35
N ASP A 267 -20.79 -8.72 -0.64
CA ASP A 267 -22.15 -8.43 -1.07
C ASP A 267 -22.53 -6.98 -0.75
N ASP A 268 -22.78 -6.18 -1.80
CA ASP A 268 -23.11 -4.76 -1.67
C ASP A 268 -24.51 -4.54 -1.05
N GLU A 269 -25.47 -5.44 -1.29
CA GLU A 269 -26.82 -5.33 -0.71
C GLU A 269 -26.81 -5.65 0.78
N LYS A 270 -26.09 -6.70 1.15
CA LYS A 270 -25.89 -7.06 2.56
C LYS A 270 -25.11 -5.97 3.31
N LEU A 271 -24.07 -5.41 2.70
CA LEU A 271 -23.33 -4.30 3.28
C LEU A 271 -24.21 -3.07 3.49
N LYS A 272 -25.07 -2.76 2.49
CA LYS A 272 -26.05 -1.66 2.59
C LYS A 272 -27.05 -1.91 3.71
N LYS A 273 -27.56 -3.13 3.86
CA LYS A 273 -28.45 -3.49 4.95
C LYS A 273 -27.80 -3.29 6.31
N ILE A 274 -26.54 -3.74 6.48
CA ILE A 274 -25.75 -3.53 7.71
C ILE A 274 -25.63 -2.02 8.00
N TYR A 275 -25.31 -1.22 6.98
CA TYR A 275 -25.23 0.24 7.08
C TYR A 275 -26.53 0.86 7.57
N ASP A 276 -27.64 0.52 6.92
CA ASP A 276 -28.97 1.09 7.21
C ASP A 276 -29.45 0.65 8.62
N ASP A 277 -29.25 -0.62 9.00
CA ASP A 277 -29.63 -1.17 10.32
C ASP A 277 -28.81 -0.52 11.43
N TYR A 278 -27.50 -0.34 11.25
CA TYR A 278 -26.65 0.34 12.23
C TYR A 278 -27.02 1.83 12.37
N LYS A 279 -27.24 2.51 11.24
CA LYS A 279 -27.60 3.93 11.20
C LYS A 279 -28.95 4.22 11.84
N SER A 280 -29.88 3.27 11.76
CA SER A 280 -31.23 3.41 12.34
C SER A 280 -31.35 2.87 13.79
N GLY A 281 -30.27 2.35 14.39
CA GLY A 281 -30.31 1.79 15.72
C GLY A 281 -30.92 0.40 15.85
N LYS A 282 -31.15 -0.30 14.73
CA LYS A 282 -31.71 -1.67 14.72
C LYS A 282 -30.66 -2.74 15.03
N MET A 283 -29.38 -2.44 14.88
CA MET A 283 -28.27 -3.36 15.11
C MET A 283 -27.67 -3.13 16.50
#